data_97410e4ffcc46d6bb2261e7497aea589
#
_entry.id   97410e4ffcc46d6bb2261e7497aea589
#
_cell.length_a   1.000
_cell.length_b   1.000
_cell.length_c   1.000
_cell.angle_alpha   90.00
_cell.angle_beta   90.00
_cell.angle_gamma   90.00
#
_symmetry.space_group_name_H-M   'P 1'
#
loop_
_entity.id
_entity.type
_entity.pdbx_description
1 polymer ?
#
loop_
_entity_poly.entity_id
_entity_poly.type
_entity_poly.pdbx_seq_one_letter_code
_entity_poly.pdbx_strand_id
1 'polypeptide(L)'
;RSGTITVHLIYRPPYRFPELLAFFRDRALAHVELVDDVSYTRTVRLEDRDGNVACGRVRVEDDSAGNQLVVTMSDELVPAVSVAISQALSPLDEAVRGVHIDGVRVPGCFDTFEIACRAVIGQQISVRAANKLAGRIVERYGERIETGIEGLDRAWPRVTEVRSLASIEDAFGELGLIKTRSRAIDAMAAAIDEGELDLDIGA
;
A
#
# COMPACT_ATOMS: atom_id res chain seq x y z
N ARG A 1 -24.99 4.62 -3.23
CA ARG A 1 -24.45 5.13 -1.95
C ARG A 1 -23.51 4.06 -1.43
N SER A 2 -22.23 4.28 -1.53
CA SER A 2 -21.19 3.45 -0.89
C SER A 2 -21.31 3.65 0.62
N GLY A 3 -21.58 2.58 1.36
CA GLY A 3 -21.56 2.57 2.81
C GLY A 3 -20.13 2.49 3.35
N THR A 4 -20.00 2.58 4.67
CA THR A 4 -18.73 2.34 5.34
C THR A 4 -18.94 1.49 6.58
N ILE A 5 -17.97 0.65 6.89
CA ILE A 5 -17.88 -0.05 8.17
C ILE A 5 -16.73 0.51 8.99
N THR A 6 -16.86 0.42 10.31
CA THR A 6 -15.80 0.85 11.24
C THR A 6 -15.43 -0.31 12.15
N VAL A 7 -14.12 -0.53 12.29
CA VAL A 7 -13.54 -1.55 13.17
C VAL A 7 -12.62 -0.86 14.15
N HIS A 8 -12.67 -1.27 15.42
CA HIS A 8 -11.82 -0.77 16.49
C HIS A 8 -10.77 -1.81 16.84
N LEU A 9 -9.50 -1.44 16.73
CA LEU A 9 -8.37 -2.35 16.89
C LEU A 9 -7.55 -1.90 18.09
N ILE A 10 -7.70 -2.63 19.18
CA ILE A 10 -7.03 -2.33 20.46
C ILE A 10 -5.53 -2.62 20.30
N TYR A 11 -4.71 -1.67 20.75
CA TYR A 11 -3.26 -1.84 20.80
C TYR A 11 -2.73 -1.72 22.23
N ARG A 12 -1.53 -2.25 22.44
CA ARG A 12 -0.78 -2.04 23.69
C ARG A 12 -0.04 -0.71 23.62
N PRO A 13 -0.32 0.26 24.52
CA PRO A 13 0.40 1.52 24.57
C PRO A 13 1.87 1.31 25.03
N PRO A 14 2.79 2.24 24.67
CA PRO A 14 2.54 3.43 23.87
C PRO A 14 2.41 3.12 22.38
N TYR A 15 1.77 4.03 21.61
CA TYR A 15 1.71 3.97 20.16
C TYR A 15 2.01 5.35 19.56
N ARG A 16 3.06 5.44 18.73
CA ARG A 16 3.52 6.72 18.18
C ARG A 16 2.87 6.99 16.82
N PHE A 17 1.55 7.11 16.81
CA PHE A 17 0.78 7.34 15.59
C PHE A 17 1.13 8.64 14.86
N PRO A 18 1.37 9.79 15.55
CA PRO A 18 1.80 11.02 14.87
C PRO A 18 3.10 10.88 14.09
N GLU A 19 4.09 10.16 14.64
CA GLU A 19 5.36 9.89 13.93
C GLU A 19 5.14 8.97 12.73
N LEU A 20 4.23 8.01 12.84
CA LEU A 20 3.85 7.15 11.73
C LEU A 20 3.14 7.96 10.62
N LEU A 21 2.25 8.89 10.96
CA LEU A 21 1.64 9.80 9.99
C LEU A 21 2.68 10.68 9.30
N ALA A 22 3.67 11.20 10.04
CA ALA A 22 4.76 11.97 9.46
C ALA A 22 5.57 11.11 8.45
N PHE A 23 5.88 9.87 8.82
CA PHE A 23 6.54 8.91 7.92
C PHE A 23 5.75 8.65 6.64
N PHE A 24 4.44 8.43 6.75
CA PHE A 24 3.56 8.21 5.59
C PHE A 24 3.42 9.47 4.75
N ARG A 25 3.29 10.66 5.36
CA ARG A 25 3.16 11.93 4.64
C ARG A 25 4.32 12.17 3.69
N ASP A 26 5.54 11.91 4.14
CA ASP A 26 6.74 12.06 3.30
C ASP A 26 6.78 11.07 2.14
N ARG A 27 6.02 9.98 2.24
CA ARG A 27 6.04 8.85 1.29
C ARG A 27 4.72 8.64 0.56
N ALA A 28 3.71 9.45 0.85
CA ALA A 28 2.38 9.32 0.26
C ALA A 28 2.45 9.34 -1.27
N LEU A 29 1.78 8.36 -1.87
CA LEU A 29 1.70 8.18 -3.31
C LEU A 29 0.43 8.86 -3.83
N ALA A 30 0.59 9.79 -4.75
CA ALA A 30 -0.53 10.47 -5.38
C ALA A 30 -1.53 9.48 -5.96
N HIS A 31 -2.82 9.76 -5.85
CA HIS A 31 -3.96 8.93 -6.25
C HIS A 31 -4.21 7.66 -5.41
N VAL A 32 -3.25 7.26 -4.58
CA VAL A 32 -3.33 6.04 -3.76
C VAL A 32 -3.43 6.36 -2.27
N GLU A 33 -2.71 7.39 -1.81
CA GLU A 33 -2.56 7.69 -0.39
C GLU A 33 -2.84 9.16 -0.10
N LEU A 34 -3.59 9.43 0.97
CA LEU A 34 -3.81 10.73 1.56
C LEU A 34 -3.46 10.69 3.04
N VAL A 35 -2.70 11.66 3.51
CA VAL A 35 -2.28 11.78 4.91
C VAL A 35 -2.58 13.19 5.40
N ASP A 36 -3.46 13.29 6.36
CA ASP A 36 -3.72 14.54 7.10
C ASP A 36 -3.08 14.50 8.51
N ASP A 37 -3.43 15.44 9.38
CA ASP A 37 -2.80 15.54 10.71
C ASP A 37 -3.28 14.47 11.69
N VAL A 38 -4.38 13.79 11.40
CA VAL A 38 -5.02 12.83 12.30
C VAL A 38 -5.26 11.46 11.66
N SER A 39 -5.11 11.35 10.35
CA SER A 39 -5.45 10.12 9.65
C SER A 39 -4.53 9.78 8.47
N TYR A 40 -4.48 8.51 8.18
CA TYR A 40 -3.95 7.92 6.96
C TYR A 40 -5.10 7.27 6.19
N THR A 41 -5.26 7.63 4.92
CA THR A 41 -6.29 7.05 4.05
C THR A 41 -5.64 6.55 2.78
N ARG A 42 -6.03 5.36 2.32
CA ARG A 42 -5.55 4.85 1.05
C ARG A 42 -6.62 4.05 0.29
N THR A 43 -6.43 3.93 -1.01
CA THR A 43 -7.09 2.92 -1.81
C THR A 43 -6.48 1.55 -1.50
N VAL A 44 -7.31 0.54 -1.52
CA VAL A 44 -6.89 -0.86 -1.37
C VAL A 44 -7.60 -1.72 -2.39
N ARG A 45 -6.91 -2.75 -2.82
CA ARG A 45 -7.42 -3.87 -3.58
C ARG A 45 -7.04 -5.14 -2.82
N LEU A 46 -8.03 -5.88 -2.40
CA LEU A 46 -7.86 -7.05 -1.54
C LEU A 46 -8.53 -8.26 -2.19
N GLU A 47 -7.92 -9.40 -2.04
CA GLU A 47 -8.50 -10.68 -2.42
C GLU A 47 -9.06 -11.36 -1.17
N ASP A 48 -10.30 -11.82 -1.24
CA ASP A 48 -10.89 -12.59 -0.15
C ASP A 48 -10.42 -14.05 -0.20
N ARG A 49 -10.85 -14.87 0.79
CA ARG A 49 -10.45 -16.28 0.89
C ARG A 49 -10.93 -17.15 -0.27
N ASP A 50 -11.91 -16.67 -1.03
CA ASP A 50 -12.50 -17.38 -2.16
C ASP A 50 -11.91 -16.90 -3.50
N GLY A 51 -10.94 -15.99 -3.46
CA GLY A 51 -10.27 -15.43 -4.63
C GLY A 51 -11.02 -14.26 -5.29
N ASN A 52 -12.07 -13.71 -4.65
CA ASN A 52 -12.76 -12.55 -5.20
C ASN A 52 -12.02 -11.27 -4.83
N VAL A 53 -11.85 -10.39 -5.80
CA VAL A 53 -11.18 -9.11 -5.62
C VAL A 53 -12.19 -8.04 -5.23
N ALA A 54 -11.94 -7.39 -4.09
CA ALA A 54 -12.67 -6.22 -3.61
C ALA A 54 -11.77 -4.99 -3.63
N CYS A 55 -12.30 -3.87 -4.13
CA CYS A 55 -11.62 -2.59 -4.19
C CYS A 55 -12.36 -1.56 -3.36
N GLY A 56 -11.63 -0.65 -2.73
CA GLY A 56 -12.23 0.40 -1.93
C GLY A 56 -11.18 1.26 -1.25
N ARG A 57 -11.56 1.91 -0.17
CA ARG A 57 -10.64 2.72 0.65
C ARG A 57 -10.63 2.24 2.10
N VAL A 58 -9.48 2.45 2.73
CA VAL A 58 -9.29 2.27 4.18
C VAL A 58 -8.77 3.58 4.76
N ARG A 59 -9.36 4.04 5.85
CA ARG A 59 -8.93 5.18 6.66
C ARG A 59 -8.59 4.69 8.06
N VAL A 60 -7.45 5.12 8.59
CA VAL A 60 -6.96 4.77 9.93
C VAL A 60 -6.75 6.04 10.73
N GLU A 61 -7.30 6.08 11.95
CA GLU A 61 -7.18 7.16 12.92
C GLU A 61 -6.78 6.55 14.27
N ASP A 62 -6.14 7.35 15.12
CA ASP A 62 -5.80 6.96 16.50
C ASP A 62 -6.82 7.51 17.49
N ASP A 63 -7.41 6.62 18.28
CA ASP A 63 -8.11 6.96 19.51
C ASP A 63 -7.22 6.59 20.69
N SER A 64 -6.29 7.48 21.01
CA SER A 64 -5.32 7.29 22.09
C SER A 64 -5.97 7.19 23.47
N ALA A 65 -7.15 7.79 23.67
CA ALA A 65 -7.90 7.67 24.91
C ALA A 65 -8.45 6.27 25.14
N GLY A 66 -8.85 5.59 24.05
CA GLY A 66 -9.30 4.20 24.06
C GLY A 66 -8.19 3.18 23.86
N ASN A 67 -6.94 3.60 23.61
CA ASN A 67 -5.83 2.74 23.18
C ASN A 67 -6.21 1.85 21.99
N GLN A 68 -6.80 2.46 20.96
CA GLN A 68 -7.27 1.75 19.78
C GLN A 68 -7.08 2.55 18.50
N LEU A 69 -6.89 1.85 17.40
CA LEU A 69 -7.02 2.42 16.07
C LEU A 69 -8.47 2.29 15.61
N VAL A 70 -9.00 3.36 15.04
CA VAL A 70 -10.30 3.39 14.39
C VAL A 70 -10.07 3.22 12.89
N VAL A 71 -10.47 2.08 12.36
CA VAL A 71 -10.31 1.74 10.94
C VAL A 71 -11.67 1.81 10.27
N THR A 72 -11.85 2.80 9.40
CA THR A 72 -13.05 2.98 8.58
C THR A 72 -12.76 2.55 7.15
N MET A 73 -13.57 1.68 6.59
CA MET A 73 -13.38 1.17 5.23
C MET A 73 -14.70 1.13 4.44
N SER A 74 -14.57 1.12 3.12
CA SER A 74 -15.72 0.93 2.20
C SER A 74 -16.39 -0.40 2.47
N ASP A 75 -17.73 -0.45 2.37
CA ASP A 75 -18.51 -1.67 2.59
C ASP A 75 -18.24 -2.77 1.55
N GLU A 76 -17.76 -2.39 0.36
CA GLU A 76 -17.29 -3.33 -0.66
C GLU A 76 -16.14 -4.24 -0.15
N LEU A 77 -15.38 -3.78 0.85
CA LEU A 77 -14.26 -4.52 1.44
C LEU A 77 -14.70 -5.51 2.54
N VAL A 78 -15.98 -5.57 2.89
CA VAL A 78 -16.50 -6.47 3.93
C VAL A 78 -16.08 -7.94 3.74
N PRO A 79 -16.13 -8.52 2.54
CA PRO A 79 -15.69 -9.91 2.33
C PRO A 79 -14.20 -10.14 2.66
N ALA A 80 -13.36 -9.12 2.46
CA ALA A 80 -11.92 -9.18 2.70
C ALA A 80 -11.49 -8.47 4.00
N VAL A 81 -12.42 -8.14 4.91
CA VAL A 81 -12.13 -7.36 6.12
C VAL A 81 -11.05 -7.99 7.01
N SER A 82 -11.02 -9.31 7.14
CA SER A 82 -10.02 -10.02 7.93
C SER A 82 -8.62 -9.88 7.30
N VAL A 83 -8.54 -9.90 5.97
CA VAL A 83 -7.30 -9.67 5.21
C VAL A 83 -6.86 -8.22 5.38
N ALA A 84 -7.78 -7.26 5.22
CA ALA A 84 -7.50 -5.83 5.42
C ALA A 84 -6.91 -5.55 6.81
N ILE A 85 -7.51 -6.13 7.84
CA ILE A 85 -7.04 -5.97 9.22
C ILE A 85 -5.68 -6.62 9.42
N SER A 86 -5.46 -7.84 8.95
CA SER A 86 -4.18 -8.53 9.10
C SER A 86 -3.05 -7.78 8.39
N GLN A 87 -3.29 -7.25 7.20
CA GLN A 87 -2.31 -6.48 6.44
C GLN A 87 -2.04 -5.09 7.03
N ALA A 88 -3.08 -4.40 7.51
CA ALA A 88 -2.93 -3.08 8.16
C ALA A 88 -2.15 -3.15 9.47
N LEU A 89 -2.28 -4.27 10.18
CA LEU A 89 -1.75 -4.46 11.52
C LEU A 89 -0.73 -5.59 11.60
N SER A 90 -0.32 -6.16 10.44
CA SER A 90 0.62 -7.28 10.44
C SER A 90 1.73 -7.02 11.45
N PRO A 91 1.81 -7.82 12.52
CA PRO A 91 2.77 -7.60 13.58
C PRO A 91 4.13 -8.04 13.08
N LEU A 92 4.88 -7.13 12.48
CA LEU A 92 6.33 -7.21 12.47
C LEU A 92 6.88 -7.03 13.90
N ASP A 93 6.03 -7.11 14.92
CA ASP A 93 6.40 -7.12 16.33
C ASP A 93 7.39 -8.24 16.67
N GLU A 94 7.44 -9.32 15.89
CA GLU A 94 8.41 -10.39 16.08
C GLU A 94 9.72 -10.22 15.31
N ALA A 95 9.70 -9.59 14.13
CA ALA A 95 10.90 -9.42 13.31
C ALA A 95 11.84 -8.30 13.81
N VAL A 96 11.34 -7.37 14.63
CA VAL A 96 12.13 -6.24 15.18
C VAL A 96 12.57 -6.49 16.62
N ARG A 97 12.68 -7.72 17.06
CA ARG A 97 13.13 -8.07 18.44
C ARG A 97 14.52 -7.56 18.85
N GLY A 98 15.25 -6.88 17.97
CA GLY A 98 16.59 -6.34 18.24
C GLY A 98 16.66 -4.81 18.39
N VAL A 99 15.63 -4.05 18.02
CA VAL A 99 15.63 -2.57 18.10
C VAL A 99 14.32 -2.13 18.76
N HIS A 100 14.34 -2.01 20.07
CA HIS A 100 13.20 -1.54 20.84
C HIS A 100 13.17 -0.01 20.84
N ILE A 101 12.40 0.58 19.94
CA ILE A 101 11.95 1.97 20.08
C ILE A 101 10.51 1.90 20.58
N ASP A 102 10.32 2.30 21.85
CA ASP A 102 9.03 2.18 22.52
C ASP A 102 7.92 2.92 21.79
N GLY A 103 6.85 2.20 21.44
CA GLY A 103 5.68 2.73 20.74
C GLY A 103 5.81 2.90 19.23
N VAL A 104 6.96 2.61 18.63
CA VAL A 104 7.10 2.59 17.17
C VAL A 104 6.63 1.23 16.63
N ARG A 105 5.78 1.28 15.60
CA ARG A 105 5.32 0.11 14.86
C ARG A 105 5.81 0.19 13.43
N VAL A 106 6.21 -0.94 12.86
CA VAL A 106 6.51 -1.02 11.43
C VAL A 106 5.19 -1.21 10.71
N PRO A 107 4.86 -0.31 9.75
CA PRO A 107 3.61 -0.45 9.01
C PRO A 107 3.63 -1.71 8.15
N GLY A 108 2.50 -2.41 8.09
CA GLY A 108 2.24 -3.45 7.11
C GLY A 108 2.07 -2.87 5.69
N CYS A 109 1.82 -3.72 4.73
CA CYS A 109 1.51 -3.30 3.37
C CYS A 109 0.22 -3.98 2.88
N PHE A 110 -0.52 -3.28 2.03
CA PHE A 110 -1.74 -3.80 1.41
C PHE A 110 -1.48 -4.42 0.03
N ASP A 111 -0.35 -4.12 -0.58
CA ASP A 111 0.05 -4.63 -1.89
C ASP A 111 1.57 -4.83 -1.88
N THR A 112 1.98 -6.09 -1.81
CA THR A 112 3.39 -6.49 -1.72
C THR A 112 4.14 -6.17 -3.00
N PHE A 113 3.48 -6.27 -4.18
CA PHE A 113 4.08 -5.90 -5.45
C PHE A 113 4.29 -4.38 -5.55
N GLU A 114 3.33 -3.56 -5.09
CA GLU A 114 3.52 -2.10 -4.98
C GLU A 114 4.78 -1.75 -4.20
N ILE A 115 4.90 -2.30 -2.98
CA ILE A 115 6.02 -1.98 -2.09
C ILE A 115 7.36 -2.43 -2.68
N ALA A 116 7.41 -3.62 -3.29
CA ALA A 116 8.61 -4.11 -3.96
C ALA A 116 9.00 -3.22 -5.16
N CYS A 117 8.04 -2.82 -5.99
CA CYS A 117 8.28 -1.86 -7.08
C CYS A 117 8.78 -0.52 -6.55
N ARG A 118 8.16 0.03 -5.50
CA ARG A 118 8.58 1.29 -4.87
C ARG A 118 9.99 1.19 -4.30
N ALA A 119 10.38 0.04 -3.74
CA ALA A 119 11.76 -0.20 -3.27
C ALA A 119 12.76 -0.17 -4.44
N VAL A 120 12.45 -0.82 -5.56
CA VAL A 120 13.29 -0.78 -6.78
C VAL A 120 13.40 0.64 -7.33
N ILE A 121 12.27 1.37 -7.44
CA ILE A 121 12.24 2.76 -7.93
C ILE A 121 13.07 3.66 -7.03
N GLY A 122 13.01 3.46 -5.72
CA GLY A 122 13.65 4.31 -4.71
C GLY A 122 15.16 4.13 -4.55
N GLN A 123 15.76 3.10 -5.17
CA GLN A 123 17.21 2.86 -5.02
C GLN A 123 18.02 4.07 -5.50
N GLN A 124 18.92 4.56 -4.61
CA GLN A 124 19.90 5.63 -4.90
C GLN A 124 19.29 6.98 -5.39
N ILE A 125 18.03 7.24 -5.08
CA ILE A 125 17.40 8.54 -5.32
C ILE A 125 16.65 9.02 -4.06
N SER A 126 16.26 10.29 -4.04
CA SER A 126 15.48 10.83 -2.93
C SER A 126 14.06 10.25 -2.89
N VAL A 127 13.47 10.15 -1.70
CA VAL A 127 12.07 9.74 -1.49
C VAL A 127 11.12 10.54 -2.38
N ARG A 128 11.31 11.86 -2.46
CA ARG A 128 10.50 12.74 -3.30
C ARG A 128 10.59 12.38 -4.79
N ALA A 129 11.79 12.06 -5.29
CA ALA A 129 11.96 11.65 -6.68
C ALA A 129 11.32 10.29 -6.96
N ALA A 130 11.48 9.34 -6.02
CA ALA A 130 10.86 8.02 -6.11
C ALA A 130 9.32 8.12 -6.15
N ASN A 131 8.72 8.89 -5.23
CA ASN A 131 7.27 9.10 -5.19
C ASN A 131 6.74 9.76 -6.47
N LYS A 132 7.49 10.71 -7.05
CA LYS A 132 7.10 11.34 -8.32
C LYS A 132 7.09 10.33 -9.48
N LEU A 133 8.07 9.44 -9.54
CA LEU A 133 8.12 8.39 -10.57
C LEU A 133 7.00 7.35 -10.36
N ALA A 134 6.83 6.88 -9.13
CA ALA A 134 5.76 5.94 -8.77
C ALA A 134 4.37 6.53 -9.05
N GLY A 135 4.15 7.82 -8.71
CA GLY A 135 2.89 8.51 -9.00
C GLY A 135 2.56 8.56 -10.49
N ARG A 136 3.55 8.78 -11.36
CA ARG A 136 3.34 8.75 -12.82
C ARG A 136 2.94 7.35 -13.32
N ILE A 137 3.51 6.29 -12.71
CA ILE A 137 3.14 4.90 -13.05
C ILE A 137 1.68 4.67 -12.67
N VAL A 138 1.28 5.06 -11.46
CA VAL A 138 -0.11 4.94 -10.99
C VAL A 138 -1.05 5.78 -11.87
N GLU A 139 -0.70 7.02 -12.17
CA GLU A 139 -1.51 7.90 -13.01
C GLU A 139 -1.75 7.30 -14.40
N ARG A 140 -0.75 6.65 -14.98
CA ARG A 140 -0.79 6.12 -16.35
C ARG A 140 -1.37 4.71 -16.43
N TYR A 141 -1.02 3.84 -15.49
CA TYR A 141 -1.29 2.39 -15.54
C TYR A 141 -2.11 1.87 -14.35
N GLY A 142 -2.32 2.68 -13.31
CA GLY A 142 -3.08 2.27 -12.13
C GLY A 142 -4.55 2.02 -12.42
N GLU A 143 -5.10 1.00 -11.78
CA GLU A 143 -6.52 0.68 -11.84
C GLU A 143 -7.36 1.79 -11.17
N ARG A 144 -8.48 2.16 -11.79
CA ARG A 144 -9.39 3.14 -11.19
C ARG A 144 -10.24 2.52 -10.09
N ILE A 145 -10.32 3.23 -8.97
CA ILE A 145 -11.14 2.86 -7.82
C ILE A 145 -12.04 4.03 -7.46
N GLU A 146 -13.33 3.79 -7.35
CA GLU A 146 -14.30 4.80 -6.92
C GLU A 146 -14.33 4.88 -5.40
N THR A 147 -13.67 5.90 -4.84
CA THR A 147 -13.64 6.14 -3.39
C THR A 147 -14.54 7.28 -2.95
N GLY A 148 -15.00 8.12 -3.88
CA GLY A 148 -15.70 9.36 -3.59
C GLY A 148 -14.84 10.47 -3.02
N ILE A 149 -13.50 10.29 -2.98
CA ILE A 149 -12.54 11.28 -2.47
C ILE A 149 -11.67 11.75 -3.64
N GLU A 150 -11.63 13.06 -3.86
CA GLU A 150 -10.78 13.66 -4.87
C GLU A 150 -9.30 13.36 -4.60
N GLY A 151 -8.57 12.93 -5.65
CA GLY A 151 -7.15 12.58 -5.54
C GLY A 151 -6.87 11.23 -4.87
N LEU A 152 -7.89 10.43 -4.58
CA LEU A 152 -7.79 9.07 -4.04
C LEU A 152 -8.65 8.14 -4.93
N ASP A 153 -8.17 7.82 -6.10
CA ASP A 153 -8.98 7.22 -7.17
C ASP A 153 -8.29 6.11 -7.96
N ARG A 154 -7.11 5.67 -7.52
CA ARG A 154 -6.36 4.62 -8.21
C ARG A 154 -5.67 3.66 -7.24
N ALA A 155 -5.45 2.41 -7.70
CA ALA A 155 -4.52 1.47 -7.09
C ALA A 155 -3.27 1.29 -7.96
N TRP A 156 -2.23 0.71 -7.37
CA TRP A 156 -1.04 0.28 -8.11
C TRP A 156 -1.42 -0.73 -9.21
N PRO A 157 -0.78 -0.69 -10.41
CA PRO A 157 -1.06 -1.66 -11.46
C PRO A 157 -0.74 -3.09 -11.00
N ARG A 158 -1.58 -4.05 -11.38
CA ARG A 158 -1.37 -5.48 -11.08
C ARG A 158 -0.18 -6.02 -11.85
N VAL A 159 0.39 -7.13 -11.37
CA VAL A 159 1.41 -7.90 -12.09
C VAL A 159 0.94 -8.21 -13.51
N THR A 160 -0.30 -8.67 -13.69
CA THR A 160 -0.89 -8.99 -15.00
C THR A 160 -0.98 -7.79 -15.93
N GLU A 161 -1.28 -6.60 -15.40
CA GLU A 161 -1.32 -5.36 -16.18
C GLU A 161 0.07 -4.93 -16.62
N VAL A 162 1.04 -5.02 -15.71
CA VAL A 162 2.45 -4.73 -16.02
C VAL A 162 2.98 -5.72 -17.08
N ARG A 163 2.68 -7.01 -16.94
CA ARG A 163 3.06 -8.06 -17.91
C ARG A 163 2.37 -7.93 -19.27
N SER A 164 1.23 -7.27 -19.34
CA SER A 164 0.52 -7.02 -20.60
C SER A 164 1.14 -5.90 -21.45
N LEU A 165 2.06 -5.12 -20.90
CA LEU A 165 2.75 -4.06 -21.63
C LEU A 165 3.69 -4.66 -22.68
N ALA A 166 3.67 -4.10 -23.89
CA ALA A 166 4.53 -4.57 -24.99
C ALA A 166 6.03 -4.45 -24.66
N SER A 167 6.40 -3.43 -23.89
CA SER A 167 7.76 -3.20 -23.39
C SER A 167 7.65 -2.37 -22.10
N ILE A 168 7.99 -2.96 -20.96
CA ILE A 168 8.07 -2.24 -19.70
C ILE A 168 9.19 -1.21 -19.72
N GLU A 169 10.32 -1.49 -20.40
CA GLU A 169 11.42 -0.54 -20.54
C GLU A 169 10.98 0.74 -21.22
N ASP A 170 10.22 0.64 -22.30
CA ASP A 170 9.75 1.82 -23.03
C ASP A 170 8.62 2.52 -22.27
N ALA A 171 7.63 1.77 -21.80
CA ALA A 171 6.48 2.27 -21.07
C ALA A 171 6.88 3.06 -19.80
N PHE A 172 7.78 2.51 -19.00
CA PHE A 172 8.26 3.18 -17.79
C PHE A 172 9.38 4.19 -18.08
N GLY A 173 10.12 3.98 -19.18
CA GLY A 173 11.11 4.93 -19.68
C GLY A 173 10.49 6.27 -20.07
N GLU A 174 9.33 6.29 -20.72
CA GLU A 174 8.56 7.50 -21.04
C GLU A 174 8.15 8.27 -19.78
N LEU A 175 7.97 7.58 -18.64
CA LEU A 175 7.68 8.18 -17.35
C LEU A 175 8.93 8.67 -16.61
N GLY A 176 10.13 8.39 -17.13
CA GLY A 176 11.41 8.81 -16.58
C GLY A 176 12.12 7.75 -15.73
N LEU A 177 11.66 6.49 -15.75
CA LEU A 177 12.35 5.40 -15.07
C LEU A 177 13.53 4.92 -15.92
N ILE A 178 14.69 4.70 -15.31
CA ILE A 178 15.87 4.19 -16.03
C ILE A 178 15.71 2.70 -16.35
N LYS A 179 16.29 2.27 -17.47
CA LYS A 179 16.15 0.90 -18.02
C LYS A 179 16.47 -0.20 -17.00
N THR A 180 17.51 -0.03 -16.19
CA THR A 180 17.89 -1.04 -15.19
C THR A 180 16.80 -1.29 -14.16
N ARG A 181 16.07 -0.27 -13.73
CA ARG A 181 14.94 -0.40 -12.80
C ARG A 181 13.71 -0.99 -13.48
N SER A 182 13.43 -0.55 -14.72
CA SER A 182 12.33 -1.13 -15.51
C SER A 182 12.53 -2.63 -15.71
N ARG A 183 13.76 -3.07 -16.05
CA ARG A 183 14.11 -4.50 -16.18
C ARG A 183 13.98 -5.26 -14.86
N ALA A 184 14.36 -4.65 -13.73
CA ALA A 184 14.21 -5.29 -12.44
C ALA A 184 12.74 -5.49 -12.07
N ILE A 185 11.87 -4.51 -12.37
CA ILE A 185 10.42 -4.63 -12.18
C ILE A 185 9.83 -5.68 -13.12
N ASP A 186 10.26 -5.71 -14.39
CA ASP A 186 9.83 -6.72 -15.37
C ASP A 186 10.19 -8.14 -14.92
N ALA A 187 11.45 -8.36 -14.53
CA ALA A 187 11.91 -9.66 -14.04
C ALA A 187 11.15 -10.09 -12.77
N MET A 188 10.90 -9.15 -11.85
CA MET A 188 10.11 -9.42 -10.65
C MET A 188 8.66 -9.78 -11.00
N ALA A 189 8.03 -9.03 -11.89
CA ALA A 189 6.66 -9.30 -12.33
C ALA A 189 6.57 -10.66 -13.04
N ALA A 190 7.58 -11.02 -13.87
CA ALA A 190 7.65 -12.32 -14.52
C ALA A 190 7.76 -13.46 -13.49
N ALA A 191 8.67 -13.34 -12.53
CA ALA A 191 8.87 -14.37 -11.51
C ALA A 191 7.64 -14.59 -10.62
N ILE A 192 6.86 -13.52 -10.35
CA ILE A 192 5.59 -13.63 -9.62
C ILE A 192 4.53 -14.33 -10.49
N ASP A 193 4.39 -13.91 -11.75
CA ASP A 193 3.42 -14.47 -12.70
C ASP A 193 3.66 -15.95 -12.98
N GLU A 194 4.91 -16.38 -12.99
CA GLU A 194 5.37 -17.75 -13.19
C GLU A 194 5.36 -18.60 -11.89
N GLY A 195 5.06 -17.97 -10.74
CA GLY A 195 5.02 -18.63 -9.44
C GLY A 195 6.41 -18.96 -8.86
N GLU A 196 7.47 -18.36 -9.40
CA GLU A 196 8.85 -18.54 -8.92
C GLU A 196 9.16 -17.62 -7.71
N LEU A 197 8.43 -16.53 -7.59
CA LEU A 197 8.56 -15.55 -6.50
C LEU A 197 7.20 -15.33 -5.84
N ASP A 198 7.13 -15.62 -4.54
CA ASP A 198 6.02 -15.25 -3.67
C ASP A 198 6.48 -14.11 -2.75
N LEU A 199 5.77 -12.99 -2.79
CA LEU A 199 6.01 -11.82 -1.93
C LEU A 199 5.13 -11.82 -0.67
N ASP A 200 4.14 -12.70 -0.58
CA ASP A 200 3.25 -12.82 0.58
C ASP A 200 3.93 -13.65 1.67
N ILE A 201 4.71 -12.97 2.50
CA ILE A 201 5.42 -13.59 3.61
C ILE A 201 4.45 -13.73 4.79
N GLY A 202 3.85 -14.91 4.89
CA GLY A 202 3.18 -15.35 6.10
C GLY A 202 1.73 -14.92 6.21
N ALA A 203 0.89 -15.54 5.40
CA ALA A 203 -0.53 -15.67 5.69
C ALA A 203 -0.78 -16.79 6.71
#